data_32f3083e2952bd431a08ad1435b5e5ea
#
_entry.id   32f3083e2952bd431a08ad1435b5e5ea
#
_cell.length_a   1.000
_cell.length_b   1.000
_cell.length_c   1.000
_cell.angle_alpha   90.00
_cell.angle_beta   90.00
_cell.angle_gamma   90.00
#
_symmetry.space_group_name_H-M   'P 1'
#
loop_
_entity.id
_entity.type
_entity.pdbx_description
1 polymer ?
#
loop_
_entity_poly.entity_id
_entity_poly.type
_entity_poly.pdbx_seq_one_letter_code
_entity_poly.pdbx_strand_id
1 'polypeptide(L)'
;MAAIASLALTAALLALGTQPATAAAIAPPQGHGTCKPVPSGMGSPKDAAWACYEVGSGRPAPAHALTPAPRDGDPDPNSPESLCDKQPPANSTRLAYCVTRGLRWTYLGPDQKTVIGRAEGELGIYSNLKSVPQANWKESVVATLHSKTPNIPAVEMDLLPICTGQCSVTSAPLVAKLEKVDASVGGSINYSSSVGPGAEAPVQPQYHAAMRLLVPGTPLPSVNTDWTGPQIRCDNKVGRWPGCVIPEHMANVTIRKSLYRAAAVSYEWAQKNLTTFSMGTEYKPLHYMKTTEEEIDRRRNITCNLGPDKFVRDNLLVPDDSCDEFPFAASREGGNMGTLCVDILPQQVGGVWDVKDVKVLRNGANAANAPCVRSHVTNKDNVAAGRDEFGAAVTSDRIVDNEPFQVIIAP
;
A
#
# COMPACT_ATOMS: atom_id res chain seq x y z
N MET A 1 13.01 -82.14 -25.38
CA MET A 1 13.87 -81.95 -24.20
C MET A 1 12.98 -81.44 -23.09
N ALA A 2 12.75 -82.28 -22.09
CA ALA A 2 11.79 -82.04 -21.02
C ALA A 2 12.39 -81.22 -19.90
N ALA A 3 11.70 -80.17 -19.46
CA ALA A 3 12.03 -79.39 -18.29
C ALA A 3 11.15 -79.82 -17.12
N ILE A 4 11.78 -80.21 -16.03
CA ILE A 4 11.19 -80.72 -14.80
C ILE A 4 10.84 -79.53 -13.94
N ALA A 5 9.60 -79.36 -13.50
CA ALA A 5 9.12 -78.38 -12.56
C ALA A 5 9.22 -79.00 -11.15
N SER A 6 10.00 -78.34 -10.27
CA SER A 6 10.06 -78.60 -8.83
C SER A 6 9.11 -77.71 -8.08
N LEU A 7 8.11 -78.27 -7.43
CA LEU A 7 7.21 -77.63 -6.49
C LEU A 7 7.91 -77.54 -5.11
N ALA A 8 8.16 -76.31 -4.65
CA ALA A 8 8.56 -76.07 -3.27
C ALA A 8 7.35 -75.58 -2.46
N LEU A 9 6.92 -76.37 -1.51
CA LEU A 9 5.84 -76.10 -0.57
C LEU A 9 6.44 -75.30 0.62
N THR A 10 6.17 -73.98 0.67
CA THR A 10 6.56 -73.14 1.85
C THR A 10 5.36 -72.98 2.76
N ALA A 11 5.48 -73.57 3.95
CA ALA A 11 4.51 -73.38 5.05
C ALA A 11 4.62 -71.96 5.59
N ALA A 12 3.55 -71.12 5.45
CA ALA A 12 3.45 -69.83 6.10
C ALA A 12 2.95 -69.98 7.53
N LEU A 13 3.84 -69.74 8.49
CA LEU A 13 3.45 -69.50 9.88
C LEU A 13 2.77 -68.14 10.01
N LEU A 14 1.46 -68.14 10.26
CA LEU A 14 0.72 -66.94 10.68
C LEU A 14 1.11 -66.54 12.12
N ALA A 15 2.05 -65.63 12.26
CA ALA A 15 2.27 -64.93 13.50
C ALA A 15 1.15 -63.88 13.69
N LEU A 16 0.18 -64.16 14.54
CA LEU A 16 -0.79 -63.19 15.04
C LEU A 16 -0.05 -62.18 15.95
N GLY A 17 0.56 -61.16 15.31
CA GLY A 17 1.07 -59.97 16.04
C GLY A 17 -0.12 -59.12 16.51
N THR A 18 -0.32 -59.08 17.83
CA THR A 18 -1.19 -58.07 18.44
C THR A 18 -0.57 -56.69 18.17
N GLN A 19 -1.11 -55.98 17.20
CA GLN A 19 -0.78 -54.59 17.00
C GLN A 19 -1.24 -53.81 18.25
N PRO A 20 -0.35 -53.00 18.88
CA PRO A 20 -0.81 -52.12 19.95
C PRO A 20 -1.89 -51.20 19.36
N ALA A 21 -3.02 -51.11 20.02
CA ALA A 21 -4.09 -50.17 19.68
C ALA A 21 -3.47 -48.77 19.67
N THR A 22 -3.25 -48.19 18.49
CA THR A 22 -2.94 -46.77 18.34
C THR A 22 -4.10 -45.99 18.93
N ALA A 23 -3.87 -45.36 20.09
CA ALA A 23 -4.86 -44.42 20.67
C ALA A 23 -5.27 -43.44 19.56
N ALA A 24 -6.55 -43.43 19.23
CA ALA A 24 -7.10 -42.51 18.22
C ALA A 24 -6.72 -41.08 18.64
N ALA A 25 -5.96 -40.40 17.81
CA ALA A 25 -5.61 -39.01 18.04
C ALA A 25 -6.90 -38.20 18.14
N ILE A 26 -7.15 -37.64 19.34
CA ILE A 26 -8.32 -36.78 19.56
C ILE A 26 -8.20 -35.60 18.60
N ALA A 27 -9.22 -35.36 17.77
CA ALA A 27 -9.25 -34.24 16.84
C ALA A 27 -9.15 -32.90 17.60
N PRO A 28 -8.42 -31.92 17.06
CA PRO A 28 -8.28 -30.62 17.72
C PRO A 28 -9.64 -29.87 17.79
N PRO A 29 -9.85 -29.03 18.81
CA PRO A 29 -11.04 -28.21 18.96
C PRO A 29 -11.30 -27.36 17.72
N GLN A 30 -12.58 -27.26 17.32
CA GLN A 30 -13.00 -26.40 16.19
C GLN A 30 -13.49 -25.04 16.70
N GLY A 31 -13.35 -23.99 15.88
CA GLY A 31 -13.86 -22.65 16.19
C GLY A 31 -12.98 -21.80 17.12
N HIS A 32 -11.79 -22.26 17.44
CA HIS A 32 -10.83 -21.56 18.31
C HIS A 32 -9.45 -21.32 17.65
N GLY A 33 -9.38 -21.33 16.32
CA GLY A 33 -8.12 -21.24 15.60
C GLY A 33 -7.32 -22.54 15.62
N THR A 34 -6.00 -22.46 15.68
CA THR A 34 -5.14 -23.64 15.71
C THR A 34 -4.86 -24.07 17.16
N CYS A 35 -5.23 -25.30 17.50
CA CYS A 35 -5.11 -25.83 18.85
C CYS A 35 -4.06 -26.96 18.93
N LYS A 36 -3.33 -26.99 20.04
CA LYS A 36 -2.41 -28.10 20.40
C LYS A 36 -2.72 -28.61 21.82
N PRO A 37 -2.56 -29.92 22.06
CA PRO A 37 -2.73 -30.46 23.41
C PRO A 37 -1.70 -29.88 24.36
N VAL A 38 -2.12 -29.59 25.57
CA VAL A 38 -1.26 -29.17 26.67
C VAL A 38 -0.68 -30.43 27.33
N PRO A 39 0.64 -30.58 27.41
CA PRO A 39 1.25 -31.73 28.08
C PRO A 39 0.87 -31.77 29.57
N SER A 40 0.50 -32.95 30.06
CA SER A 40 0.16 -33.13 31.46
C SER A 40 1.36 -32.87 32.38
N GLY A 41 1.14 -32.15 33.48
CA GLY A 41 2.19 -31.86 34.49
C GLY A 41 3.02 -30.60 34.24
N MET A 42 2.73 -29.85 33.18
CA MET A 42 3.48 -28.65 32.83
C MET A 42 2.70 -27.39 33.25
N GLY A 43 2.79 -26.92 34.48
CA GLY A 43 2.45 -25.55 34.92
C GLY A 43 1.24 -24.83 34.29
N SER A 44 0.47 -25.52 33.47
CA SER A 44 -0.76 -25.00 32.85
C SER A 44 -1.83 -24.77 33.90
N PRO A 45 -2.81 -23.88 33.66
CA PRO A 45 -3.96 -23.76 34.52
C PRO A 45 -4.58 -25.15 34.81
N LYS A 46 -4.96 -25.40 36.05
CA LYS A 46 -5.64 -26.63 36.43
C LYS A 46 -6.81 -26.88 35.46
N ASP A 47 -6.94 -28.09 34.98
CA ASP A 47 -7.97 -28.55 34.05
C ASP A 47 -7.80 -28.08 32.58
N ALA A 48 -6.71 -27.37 32.19
CA ALA A 48 -6.43 -27.05 30.80
C ALA A 48 -5.91 -28.29 30.06
N ALA A 49 -6.51 -28.64 28.94
CA ALA A 49 -6.13 -29.73 28.09
C ALA A 49 -5.65 -29.29 26.69
N TRP A 50 -6.06 -28.10 26.25
CA TRP A 50 -5.72 -27.54 24.95
C TRP A 50 -5.28 -26.08 25.06
N ALA A 51 -4.26 -25.72 24.29
CA ALA A 51 -3.85 -24.35 24.03
C ALA A 51 -4.17 -24.00 22.58
N CYS A 52 -5.01 -22.99 22.39
CA CYS A 52 -5.49 -22.55 21.08
C CYS A 52 -5.02 -21.13 20.81
N TYR A 53 -4.73 -20.86 19.54
CA TYR A 53 -4.18 -19.61 19.07
C TYR A 53 -4.91 -19.19 17.82
N GLU A 54 -5.31 -17.93 17.77
CA GLU A 54 -6.04 -17.35 16.65
C GLU A 54 -5.41 -16.01 16.27
N VAL A 55 -5.14 -15.83 14.98
CA VAL A 55 -4.82 -14.54 14.39
C VAL A 55 -5.93 -14.21 13.40
N GLY A 56 -6.64 -13.14 13.69
CA GLY A 56 -7.78 -12.69 12.89
C GLY A 56 -7.61 -11.27 12.37
N SER A 57 -8.69 -10.73 11.79
CA SER A 57 -8.78 -9.30 11.51
C SER A 57 -8.71 -8.55 12.84
N GLY A 58 -7.69 -7.69 13.01
CA GLY A 58 -7.50 -6.88 14.21
C GLY A 58 -8.57 -5.83 14.38
N ARG A 59 -8.74 -5.36 15.62
CA ARG A 59 -9.30 -4.03 15.86
C ARG A 59 -8.26 -3.00 15.37
N PRO A 60 -8.66 -1.76 15.05
CA PRO A 60 -7.70 -0.72 14.75
C PRO A 60 -6.67 -0.57 15.86
N ALA A 61 -5.38 -0.65 15.53
CA ALA A 61 -4.32 -0.42 16.51
C ALA A 61 -4.34 1.04 16.95
N PRO A 62 -4.09 1.34 18.24
CA PRO A 62 -3.97 2.72 18.67
C PRO A 62 -2.78 3.38 17.94
N ALA A 63 -3.09 4.23 17.00
CA ALA A 63 -2.13 4.88 16.08
C ALA A 63 -0.98 5.58 16.82
N HIS A 64 -1.26 6.15 17.98
CA HIS A 64 -0.27 6.82 18.84
C HIS A 64 0.83 5.88 19.38
N ALA A 65 0.62 4.57 19.37
CA ALA A 65 1.64 3.61 19.78
C ALA A 65 2.69 3.35 18.66
N LEU A 66 2.38 3.71 17.40
CA LEU A 66 3.23 3.42 16.24
C LEU A 66 4.18 4.56 15.86
N THR A 67 3.83 5.82 16.18
CA THR A 67 4.72 6.99 15.97
C THR A 67 4.42 8.11 16.95
N PRO A 68 5.35 9.09 17.18
CA PRO A 68 5.05 10.35 17.82
C PRO A 68 4.02 11.14 17.01
N ALA A 69 3.06 11.80 17.67
CA ALA A 69 2.02 12.59 17.04
C ALA A 69 2.58 13.65 16.07
N PRO A 70 1.98 13.84 14.87
CA PRO A 70 2.33 14.93 13.98
C PRO A 70 2.01 16.28 14.64
N ARG A 71 2.85 17.25 14.38
CA ARG A 71 2.60 18.63 14.80
C ARG A 71 1.93 19.38 13.64
N ASP A 72 0.76 19.98 13.94
CA ASP A 72 0.03 20.98 13.16
C ASP A 72 -0.26 20.73 11.67
N GLY A 73 -1.55 20.57 11.31
CA GLY A 73 -2.06 20.55 9.95
C GLY A 73 -3.17 19.50 9.73
N ASP A 74 -3.72 19.45 8.54
CA ASP A 74 -4.58 18.34 8.09
C ASP A 74 -3.84 17.02 8.26
N PRO A 75 -4.51 15.94 8.74
CA PRO A 75 -3.85 14.66 8.98
C PRO A 75 -3.18 14.17 7.69
N ASP A 76 -1.86 13.92 7.75
CA ASP A 76 -1.14 13.30 6.63
C ASP A 76 -1.85 11.98 6.27
N PRO A 77 -2.36 11.81 5.05
CA PRO A 77 -3.04 10.59 4.63
C PRO A 77 -2.15 9.34 4.75
N ASN A 78 -0.84 9.53 4.85
CA ASN A 78 0.14 8.46 5.04
C ASN A 78 0.52 8.25 6.49
N SER A 79 -0.16 8.90 7.44
CA SER A 79 0.14 8.71 8.86
C SER A 79 -0.47 7.44 9.44
N PRO A 80 0.06 6.89 10.55
CA PRO A 80 -0.57 5.77 11.24
C PRO A 80 -2.01 6.06 11.64
N GLU A 81 -2.29 7.29 12.10
CA GLU A 81 -3.62 7.75 12.52
C GLU A 81 -4.62 7.67 11.36
N SER A 82 -4.16 7.96 10.14
CA SER A 82 -5.00 7.92 8.95
C SER A 82 -5.25 6.51 8.41
N LEU A 83 -4.38 5.54 8.70
CA LEU A 83 -4.38 4.23 8.08
C LEU A 83 -4.71 3.09 9.04
N CYS A 84 -4.16 3.09 10.26
CA CYS A 84 -4.28 1.94 11.16
C CYS A 84 -5.69 1.74 11.71
N ASP A 85 -6.50 2.80 11.75
CA ASP A 85 -7.91 2.74 12.16
C ASP A 85 -8.85 2.24 11.04
N LYS A 86 -8.31 1.96 9.85
CA LYS A 86 -9.11 1.56 8.69
C LYS A 86 -8.94 0.08 8.38
N GLN A 87 -9.97 -0.48 7.75
CA GLN A 87 -9.92 -1.84 7.20
C GLN A 87 -9.41 -1.80 5.73
N PRO A 88 -8.82 -2.90 5.23
CA PRO A 88 -8.47 -3.00 3.82
C PRO A 88 -9.67 -2.74 2.88
N PRO A 89 -9.49 -2.08 1.73
CA PRO A 89 -8.23 -1.55 1.18
C PRO A 89 -7.85 -0.15 1.71
N ALA A 90 -8.68 0.49 2.54
CA ALA A 90 -8.47 1.86 2.99
C ALA A 90 -7.33 2.04 4.02
N ASN A 91 -6.70 0.94 4.44
CA ASN A 91 -5.55 0.92 5.34
C ASN A 91 -4.20 1.10 4.63
N SER A 92 -4.21 1.47 3.36
CA SER A 92 -3.01 1.77 2.57
C SER A 92 -3.23 2.93 1.60
N THR A 93 -2.14 3.55 1.21
CA THR A 93 -2.02 4.54 0.15
C THR A 93 -0.88 4.13 -0.77
N ARG A 94 -0.59 4.92 -1.78
CA ARG A 94 0.57 4.67 -2.64
C ARG A 94 1.90 4.65 -1.88
N LEU A 95 2.00 5.40 -0.78
CA LEU A 95 3.26 5.63 -0.06
C LEU A 95 3.28 5.11 1.37
N ALA A 96 2.20 4.53 1.86
CA ALA A 96 2.15 4.02 3.23
C ALA A 96 1.11 2.90 3.40
N TYR A 97 1.28 2.08 4.42
CA TYR A 97 0.32 1.04 4.79
C TYR A 97 0.33 0.75 6.28
N CYS A 98 -0.80 0.22 6.77
CA CYS A 98 -0.91 -0.34 8.09
C CYS A 98 -1.60 -1.70 8.05
N VAL A 99 -0.96 -2.71 8.62
CA VAL A 99 -1.53 -4.05 8.77
C VAL A 99 -1.84 -4.27 10.24
N THR A 100 -3.09 -4.54 10.57
CA THR A 100 -3.53 -4.87 11.94
C THR A 100 -4.00 -6.32 12.01
N ARG A 101 -3.68 -7.00 13.11
CA ARG A 101 -4.08 -8.37 13.37
C ARG A 101 -4.53 -8.52 14.81
N GLY A 102 -5.75 -9.04 15.02
CA GLY A 102 -6.21 -9.47 16.34
C GLY A 102 -5.51 -10.76 16.74
N LEU A 103 -5.06 -10.82 17.98
CA LEU A 103 -4.36 -11.95 18.58
C LEU A 103 -5.22 -12.52 19.70
N ARG A 104 -5.43 -13.84 19.70
CA ARG A 104 -6.15 -14.51 20.77
C ARG A 104 -5.43 -15.77 21.21
N TRP A 105 -5.29 -15.92 22.51
CA TRP A 105 -4.77 -17.10 23.18
C TRP A 105 -5.87 -17.68 24.06
N THR A 106 -6.13 -18.98 23.97
CA THR A 106 -7.22 -19.63 24.74
C THR A 106 -6.74 -20.96 25.30
N TYR A 107 -6.97 -21.19 26.59
CA TYR A 107 -6.94 -22.51 27.18
C TYR A 107 -8.33 -23.12 27.19
N LEU A 108 -8.45 -24.37 26.72
CA LEU A 108 -9.70 -25.13 26.79
C LEU A 108 -9.53 -26.37 27.69
N GLY A 109 -10.64 -26.76 28.30
CA GLY A 109 -10.74 -27.99 29.09
C GLY A 109 -10.72 -29.26 28.22
N PRO A 110 -10.77 -30.44 28.86
CA PRO A 110 -10.83 -31.74 28.18
C PRO A 110 -12.02 -31.92 27.26
N ASP A 111 -13.14 -31.24 27.57
CA ASP A 111 -14.35 -31.22 26.75
C ASP A 111 -14.21 -30.41 25.45
N GLN A 112 -13.07 -29.76 25.23
CA GLN A 112 -12.74 -28.91 24.07
C GLN A 112 -13.66 -27.69 23.90
N LYS A 113 -14.45 -27.35 24.90
CA LYS A 113 -15.46 -26.28 24.88
C LYS A 113 -15.32 -25.31 26.04
N THR A 114 -15.06 -25.82 27.22
CA THR A 114 -14.91 -24.97 28.40
C THR A 114 -13.67 -24.14 28.35
N VAL A 115 -13.83 -22.81 28.31
CA VAL A 115 -12.70 -21.85 28.31
C VAL A 115 -12.16 -21.76 29.74
N ILE A 116 -10.95 -22.26 29.96
CA ILE A 116 -10.23 -22.23 31.23
C ILE A 116 -9.51 -20.89 31.42
N GLY A 117 -8.99 -20.32 30.32
CA GLY A 117 -8.33 -19.03 30.35
C GLY A 117 -8.25 -18.42 28.94
N ARG A 118 -8.24 -17.09 28.87
CA ARG A 118 -8.16 -16.33 27.60
C ARG A 118 -7.31 -15.09 27.76
N ALA A 119 -6.56 -14.78 26.71
CA ALA A 119 -5.93 -13.47 26.53
C ALA A 119 -6.22 -12.97 25.12
N GLU A 120 -6.39 -11.67 24.97
CA GLU A 120 -6.66 -11.01 23.70
C GLU A 120 -5.73 -9.81 23.55
N GLY A 121 -5.20 -9.65 22.37
CA GLY A 121 -4.28 -8.57 22.04
C GLY A 121 -4.38 -8.20 20.57
N GLU A 122 -3.47 -7.34 20.16
CA GLU A 122 -3.41 -6.83 18.81
C GLU A 122 -1.98 -6.61 18.37
N LEU A 123 -1.73 -6.79 17.08
CA LEU A 123 -0.48 -6.47 16.40
C LEU A 123 -0.78 -5.40 15.36
N GLY A 124 -0.08 -4.26 15.44
CA GLY A 124 -0.03 -3.24 14.40
C GLY A 124 1.33 -3.22 13.71
N ILE A 125 1.33 -3.14 12.38
CA ILE A 125 2.53 -3.00 11.54
C ILE A 125 2.28 -1.84 10.60
N TYR A 126 3.10 -0.80 10.68
CA TYR A 126 2.99 0.40 9.87
C TYR A 126 4.29 0.71 9.12
N SER A 127 4.18 1.14 7.88
CA SER A 127 5.30 1.63 7.07
C SER A 127 4.93 2.88 6.27
N ASN A 128 5.87 3.82 6.20
CA ASN A 128 5.82 4.97 5.30
C ASN A 128 6.98 4.87 4.30
N LEU A 129 6.65 4.76 3.02
CA LEU A 129 7.61 4.58 1.92
C LEU A 129 8.09 5.91 1.33
N LYS A 130 7.53 7.06 1.76
CA LYS A 130 7.79 8.39 1.18
C LYS A 130 9.25 8.86 1.35
N SER A 131 9.89 8.47 2.43
CA SER A 131 11.22 8.97 2.81
C SER A 131 12.30 7.91 2.73
N VAL A 132 12.26 7.04 1.73
CA VAL A 132 13.11 5.85 1.67
C VAL A 132 14.27 6.06 0.69
N PRO A 133 15.43 6.55 1.13
CA PRO A 133 16.61 6.55 0.28
C PRO A 133 17.08 5.10 0.04
N GLN A 134 17.49 4.83 -1.20
CA GLN A 134 18.13 3.56 -1.58
C GLN A 134 17.23 2.32 -1.52
N ALA A 135 15.89 2.47 -1.66
CA ALA A 135 14.92 1.38 -1.58
C ALA A 135 15.04 0.53 -0.29
N ASN A 136 15.46 1.17 0.80
CA ASN A 136 15.45 0.59 2.14
C ASN A 136 14.23 1.14 2.88
N TRP A 137 13.33 0.32 3.34
CA TRP A 137 12.18 0.77 4.11
C TRP A 137 12.12 0.10 5.48
N LYS A 138 11.35 0.72 6.36
CA LYS A 138 11.22 0.31 7.75
C LYS A 138 9.74 0.17 8.09
N GLU A 139 9.41 -0.90 8.79
CA GLU A 139 8.14 -1.05 9.48
C GLU A 139 8.31 -0.77 10.97
N SER A 140 7.37 -0.03 11.53
CA SER A 140 7.16 0.06 12.98
C SER A 140 6.15 -0.99 13.37
N VAL A 141 6.48 -1.78 14.39
CA VAL A 141 5.66 -2.89 14.88
C VAL A 141 5.33 -2.68 16.34
N VAL A 142 4.07 -2.85 16.71
CA VAL A 142 3.60 -2.79 18.10
C VAL A 142 2.63 -3.92 18.36
N ALA A 143 2.89 -4.70 19.40
CA ALA A 143 1.97 -5.68 19.96
C ALA A 143 1.43 -5.17 21.29
N THR A 144 0.11 -5.21 21.49
CA THR A 144 -0.57 -4.74 22.70
C THR A 144 -1.48 -5.84 23.26
N LEU A 145 -1.47 -6.01 24.58
CA LEU A 145 -2.38 -6.92 25.29
C LEU A 145 -3.58 -6.13 25.82
N HIS A 146 -4.79 -6.47 25.38
CA HIS A 146 -6.02 -5.76 25.76
C HIS A 146 -6.72 -6.41 26.96
N SER A 147 -6.67 -7.74 27.06
CA SER A 147 -7.29 -8.47 28.15
C SER A 147 -6.59 -9.80 28.44
N LYS A 148 -6.65 -10.23 29.66
CA LYS A 148 -6.30 -11.62 30.04
C LYS A 148 -7.00 -12.06 31.31
N THR A 149 -7.29 -13.34 31.43
CA THR A 149 -7.75 -13.94 32.66
C THR A 149 -6.60 -14.07 33.66
N PRO A 150 -6.88 -14.03 35.00
CA PRO A 150 -5.84 -14.03 36.01
C PRO A 150 -4.89 -15.23 35.99
N ASN A 151 -5.38 -16.36 35.48
CA ASN A 151 -4.61 -17.60 35.36
C ASN A 151 -3.71 -17.69 34.16
N ILE A 152 -3.65 -16.65 33.30
CA ILE A 152 -2.67 -16.47 32.23
C ILE A 152 -1.61 -15.47 32.71
N PRO A 153 -0.40 -15.90 33.08
CA PRO A 153 0.63 -14.98 33.57
C PRO A 153 1.17 -14.06 32.49
N ALA A 154 1.48 -14.63 31.33
CA ALA A 154 1.98 -13.89 30.18
C ALA A 154 1.66 -14.62 28.87
N VAL A 155 1.69 -13.86 27.77
CA VAL A 155 1.64 -14.38 26.40
C VAL A 155 2.86 -13.88 25.65
N GLU A 156 3.29 -14.62 24.63
CA GLU A 156 4.41 -14.23 23.78
C GLU A 156 4.06 -14.45 22.32
N MET A 157 4.59 -13.56 21.49
CA MET A 157 4.56 -13.67 20.04
C MET A 157 5.97 -13.40 19.50
N ASP A 158 6.51 -14.35 18.76
CA ASP A 158 7.69 -14.14 17.94
C ASP A 158 7.25 -13.83 16.53
N LEU A 159 7.61 -12.65 16.03
CA LEU A 159 7.36 -12.24 14.65
C LEU A 159 8.65 -12.38 13.85
N LEU A 160 8.66 -13.31 12.90
CA LEU A 160 9.73 -13.50 11.93
C LEU A 160 9.28 -12.85 10.61
N PRO A 161 9.85 -11.70 10.25
CA PRO A 161 9.58 -11.10 8.94
C PRO A 161 10.38 -11.82 7.84
N ILE A 162 9.75 -11.95 6.68
CA ILE A 162 10.35 -12.48 5.46
C ILE A 162 10.07 -11.48 4.35
N CYS A 163 10.91 -11.44 3.33
CA CYS A 163 10.65 -10.62 2.14
C CYS A 163 10.79 -11.49 0.90
N THR A 164 9.76 -11.45 0.04
CA THR A 164 9.78 -12.13 -1.25
C THR A 164 10.07 -11.16 -2.39
N GLY A 165 10.69 -11.65 -3.47
CA GLY A 165 11.17 -10.83 -4.58
C GLY A 165 12.62 -10.36 -4.35
N GLN A 166 13.00 -9.24 -4.98
CA GLN A 166 14.37 -8.70 -4.86
C GLN A 166 14.52 -7.85 -3.59
N CYS A 167 14.33 -8.48 -2.44
CA CYS A 167 14.50 -7.83 -1.14
C CYS A 167 15.02 -8.78 -0.08
N SER A 168 15.50 -8.21 1.01
CA SER A 168 15.96 -8.91 2.20
C SER A 168 15.51 -8.19 3.45
N VAL A 169 15.34 -8.95 4.54
CA VAL A 169 15.17 -8.44 5.89
C VAL A 169 16.55 -8.25 6.51
N THR A 170 16.78 -7.08 7.09
CA THR A 170 18.09 -6.73 7.69
C THR A 170 18.04 -6.56 9.22
N SER A 171 16.86 -6.75 9.82
CA SER A 171 16.65 -6.71 11.29
C SER A 171 16.50 -8.11 11.88
N ALA A 172 16.69 -8.21 13.20
CA ALA A 172 16.36 -9.42 13.95
C ALA A 172 14.82 -9.60 14.03
N PRO A 173 14.34 -10.84 14.27
CA PRO A 173 12.94 -11.09 14.61
C PRO A 173 12.52 -10.29 15.86
N LEU A 174 11.25 -9.91 15.91
CA LEU A 174 10.66 -9.26 17.08
C LEU A 174 10.08 -10.31 18.02
N VAL A 175 10.48 -10.26 19.29
CA VAL A 175 9.88 -11.03 20.37
C VAL A 175 9.06 -10.10 21.25
N ALA A 176 7.75 -10.28 21.27
CA ALA A 176 6.82 -9.52 22.09
C ALA A 176 6.29 -10.37 23.25
N LYS A 177 6.85 -10.14 24.44
CA LYS A 177 6.37 -10.74 25.70
C LYS A 177 5.43 -9.75 26.40
N LEU A 178 4.16 -10.15 26.58
CA LEU A 178 3.10 -9.32 27.11
C LEU A 178 2.59 -9.90 28.45
N GLU A 179 2.87 -9.20 29.54
CA GLU A 179 2.58 -9.65 30.92
C GLU A 179 1.41 -8.89 31.56
N LYS A 180 1.22 -7.64 31.17
CA LYS A 180 0.20 -6.74 31.76
C LYS A 180 -0.78 -6.29 30.70
N VAL A 181 -2.04 -6.17 31.09
CA VAL A 181 -3.08 -5.54 30.28
C VAL A 181 -2.70 -4.09 30.01
N ASP A 182 -2.97 -3.62 28.79
CA ASP A 182 -2.63 -2.31 28.24
C ASP A 182 -1.11 -2.06 28.09
N ALA A 183 -0.29 -3.10 28.30
CA ALA A 183 1.12 -3.01 27.97
C ALA A 183 1.34 -3.26 26.47
N SER A 184 2.26 -2.49 25.91
CA SER A 184 2.68 -2.63 24.51
C SER A 184 4.17 -2.94 24.43
N VAL A 185 4.54 -3.78 23.48
CA VAL A 185 5.93 -4.06 23.11
C VAL A 185 6.10 -3.67 21.66
N GLY A 186 7.03 -2.76 21.41
CA GLY A 186 7.32 -2.24 20.08
C GLY A 186 8.68 -2.64 19.54
N GLY A 187 8.82 -2.57 18.23
CA GLY A 187 10.06 -2.81 17.52
C GLY A 187 10.03 -2.29 16.11
N SER A 188 11.04 -2.62 15.33
CA SER A 188 11.08 -2.28 13.93
C SER A 188 11.67 -3.39 13.07
N ILE A 189 11.14 -3.51 11.86
CA ILE A 189 11.62 -4.39 10.81
C ILE A 189 12.23 -3.52 9.73
N ASN A 190 13.45 -3.83 9.33
CA ASN A 190 14.15 -3.12 8.27
C ASN A 190 14.28 -4.02 7.04
N TYR A 191 13.98 -3.46 5.88
CA TYR A 191 14.06 -4.13 4.59
C TYR A 191 15.01 -3.39 3.67
N SER A 192 15.61 -4.12 2.76
CA SER A 192 16.46 -3.58 1.69
C SER A 192 16.11 -4.24 0.36
N SER A 193 15.91 -3.45 -0.69
CA SER A 193 15.79 -3.95 -2.06
C SER A 193 17.04 -3.64 -2.87
N SER A 194 17.50 -4.62 -3.64
CA SER A 194 18.70 -4.52 -4.48
C SER A 194 18.39 -4.14 -5.94
N VAL A 195 17.44 -3.23 -6.15
CA VAL A 195 17.05 -2.78 -7.48
C VAL A 195 18.18 -2.03 -8.18
N GLY A 196 18.66 -2.56 -9.29
CA GLY A 196 19.72 -1.94 -10.10
C GLY A 196 19.25 -0.70 -10.88
N PRO A 197 20.19 0.09 -11.44
CA PRO A 197 19.87 1.27 -12.24
C PRO A 197 18.93 0.96 -13.41
N GLY A 198 17.89 1.76 -13.59
CA GLY A 198 16.90 1.61 -14.65
C GLY A 198 15.94 0.42 -14.50
N ALA A 199 16.06 -0.35 -13.41
CA ALA A 199 15.22 -1.52 -13.13
C ALA A 199 14.08 -1.21 -12.15
N GLU A 200 13.13 -2.13 -12.09
CA GLU A 200 12.11 -2.22 -11.06
C GLU A 200 11.91 -3.67 -10.64
N ALA A 201 11.46 -3.89 -9.42
CA ALA A 201 11.18 -5.21 -8.89
C ALA A 201 9.94 -5.20 -7.98
N PRO A 202 9.03 -6.15 -8.16
CA PRO A 202 8.01 -6.43 -7.16
C PRO A 202 8.67 -7.06 -5.93
N VAL A 203 8.25 -6.59 -4.77
CA VAL A 203 8.67 -7.13 -3.47
C VAL A 203 7.46 -7.20 -2.56
N GLN A 204 7.44 -8.15 -1.62
CA GLN A 204 6.33 -8.28 -0.70
C GLN A 204 6.80 -8.71 0.69
N PRO A 205 6.50 -7.93 1.74
CA PRO A 205 6.67 -8.36 3.12
C PRO A 205 5.78 -9.55 3.42
N GLN A 206 6.34 -10.53 4.11
CA GLN A 206 5.62 -11.67 4.67
C GLN A 206 5.95 -11.80 6.14
N TYR A 207 5.00 -12.28 6.90
CA TYR A 207 5.14 -12.38 8.34
C TYR A 207 4.80 -13.79 8.79
N HIS A 208 5.69 -14.38 9.54
CA HIS A 208 5.52 -15.65 10.20
C HIS A 208 5.51 -15.39 11.71
N ALA A 209 4.36 -15.60 12.35
CA ALA A 209 4.23 -15.40 13.78
C ALA A 209 4.13 -16.75 14.52
N ALA A 210 4.99 -16.95 15.51
CA ALA A 210 4.87 -18.04 16.47
C ALA A 210 4.24 -17.50 17.76
N MET A 211 3.02 -17.94 18.05
CA MET A 211 2.29 -17.55 19.25
C MET A 211 2.41 -18.60 20.33
N ARG A 212 2.63 -18.18 21.57
CA ARG A 212 2.71 -19.10 22.74
C ARG A 212 2.14 -18.46 24.00
N LEU A 213 1.64 -19.32 24.88
CA LEU A 213 1.31 -18.98 26.25
C LEU A 213 2.55 -19.27 27.11
N LEU A 214 2.97 -18.30 27.92
CA LEU A 214 4.10 -18.47 28.82
C LEU A 214 3.61 -18.96 30.18
N VAL A 215 4.14 -20.09 30.60
CA VAL A 215 3.93 -20.64 31.93
C VAL A 215 5.29 -20.79 32.61
N PRO A 216 5.43 -20.40 33.88
CA PRO A 216 6.69 -20.56 34.60
C PRO A 216 7.20 -21.99 34.52
N GLY A 217 8.43 -22.15 33.98
CA GLY A 217 9.15 -23.44 33.92
C GLY A 217 8.91 -24.29 32.66
N THR A 218 7.97 -23.97 31.78
CA THR A 218 7.76 -24.76 30.55
C THR A 218 7.17 -23.97 29.41
N PRO A 219 7.82 -23.86 28.25
CA PRO A 219 7.22 -23.27 27.06
C PRO A 219 6.16 -24.23 26.52
N LEU A 220 4.92 -23.75 26.38
CA LEU A 220 3.88 -24.49 25.68
C LEU A 220 4.16 -24.47 24.15
N PRO A 221 3.69 -25.50 23.43
CA PRO A 221 3.91 -25.57 22.01
C PRO A 221 3.42 -24.30 21.32
N SER A 222 4.26 -23.71 20.51
CA SER A 222 3.90 -22.58 19.66
C SER A 222 3.03 -23.04 18.50
N VAL A 223 2.17 -22.17 18.03
CA VAL A 223 1.47 -22.29 16.75
C VAL A 223 1.94 -21.20 15.82
N ASN A 224 2.24 -21.59 14.61
CA ASN A 224 2.69 -20.69 13.57
C ASN A 224 1.48 -20.25 12.73
N THR A 225 1.48 -18.99 12.35
CA THR A 225 0.51 -18.41 11.43
C THR A 225 1.23 -17.43 10.50
N ASP A 226 0.77 -17.37 9.26
CA ASP A 226 1.38 -16.59 8.21
C ASP A 226 0.39 -15.60 7.62
N TRP A 227 0.87 -14.43 7.25
CA TRP A 227 0.15 -13.47 6.42
C TRP A 227 1.11 -12.59 5.63
N THR A 228 0.58 -11.85 4.65
CA THR A 228 1.36 -10.97 3.79
C THR A 228 0.99 -9.51 4.01
N GLY A 229 1.95 -8.63 3.82
CA GLY A 229 1.73 -7.20 3.60
C GLY A 229 1.31 -6.90 2.17
N PRO A 230 1.19 -5.60 1.80
CA PRO A 230 0.86 -5.20 0.45
C PRO A 230 1.98 -5.56 -0.53
N GLN A 231 1.63 -5.67 -1.81
CA GLN A 231 2.64 -5.69 -2.86
C GLN A 231 3.27 -4.32 -3.02
N ILE A 232 4.60 -4.29 -3.04
CA ILE A 232 5.40 -3.06 -3.17
C ILE A 232 6.20 -3.18 -4.46
N ARG A 233 6.27 -2.10 -5.23
CA ARG A 233 7.23 -1.95 -6.32
C ARG A 233 8.38 -1.09 -5.84
N CYS A 234 9.60 -1.63 -5.83
CA CYS A 234 10.80 -0.85 -5.68
C CYS A 234 11.40 -0.61 -7.07
N ASP A 235 11.87 0.60 -7.35
CA ASP A 235 12.44 0.97 -8.64
C ASP A 235 13.64 1.90 -8.51
N ASN A 236 14.49 1.91 -9.53
CA ASN A 236 15.58 2.87 -9.75
C ASN A 236 15.44 3.52 -11.14
N LYS A 237 14.18 3.81 -11.54
CA LYS A 237 13.80 4.41 -12.83
C LYS A 237 13.48 5.89 -12.72
N VAL A 238 13.07 6.32 -11.51
CA VAL A 238 12.55 7.67 -11.27
C VAL A 238 13.37 8.37 -10.19
N GLY A 239 13.62 9.68 -10.42
CA GLY A 239 14.40 10.48 -9.50
C GLY A 239 15.88 10.10 -9.44
N ARG A 240 16.59 10.67 -8.46
CA ARG A 240 18.03 10.46 -8.28
C ARG A 240 18.37 9.15 -7.56
N TRP A 241 17.44 8.63 -6.75
CA TRP A 241 17.67 7.50 -5.86
C TRP A 241 16.60 6.43 -6.03
N PRO A 242 16.92 5.16 -5.82
CA PRO A 242 15.93 4.10 -5.73
C PRO A 242 14.89 4.41 -4.65
N GLY A 243 13.69 3.90 -4.81
CA GLY A 243 12.61 4.02 -3.84
C GLY A 243 11.49 3.03 -4.11
N CYS A 244 10.47 3.03 -3.26
CA CYS A 244 9.40 2.05 -3.32
C CYS A 244 8.02 2.72 -3.21
N VAL A 245 7.01 2.10 -3.84
CA VAL A 245 5.59 2.50 -3.76
C VAL A 245 4.70 1.28 -3.75
N ILE A 246 3.44 1.45 -3.37
CA ILE A 246 2.38 0.44 -3.50
C ILE A 246 1.64 0.71 -4.83
N PRO A 247 1.91 -0.07 -5.89
CA PRO A 247 1.43 0.23 -7.24
C PRO A 247 -0.08 0.00 -7.43
N GLU A 248 -0.73 -0.68 -6.49
CA GLU A 248 -2.20 -0.85 -6.46
C GLU A 248 -2.93 0.49 -6.37
N HIS A 249 -2.30 1.49 -5.74
CA HIS A 249 -2.84 2.84 -5.66
C HIS A 249 -2.32 3.68 -6.83
N MET A 250 -3.26 4.23 -7.59
CA MET A 250 -2.94 5.14 -8.69
C MET A 250 -2.17 6.37 -8.17
N ALA A 251 -1.19 6.82 -8.93
CA ALA A 251 -0.43 8.03 -8.62
C ALA A 251 -1.30 9.29 -8.77
N ASN A 252 -1.04 10.29 -7.94
CA ASN A 252 -1.77 11.54 -7.93
C ASN A 252 -0.86 12.74 -8.23
N VAL A 253 -1.30 13.58 -9.15
CA VAL A 253 -0.75 14.92 -9.36
C VAL A 253 -1.75 15.91 -8.79
N THR A 254 -1.46 16.50 -7.64
CA THR A 254 -2.40 17.40 -6.94
C THR A 254 -2.08 18.85 -7.26
N ILE A 255 -2.91 19.49 -8.05
CA ILE A 255 -2.77 20.89 -8.48
C ILE A 255 -3.69 21.78 -7.64
N ARG A 256 -3.10 22.66 -6.80
CA ARG A 256 -3.88 23.55 -5.91
C ARG A 256 -4.22 24.87 -6.59
N LYS A 257 -5.51 25.26 -6.59
CA LYS A 257 -5.98 26.56 -7.11
C LYS A 257 -5.33 27.74 -6.40
N SER A 258 -5.12 27.63 -5.11
CA SER A 258 -4.43 28.65 -4.30
C SER A 258 -2.99 28.96 -4.74
N LEU A 259 -2.32 27.97 -5.35
CA LEU A 259 -0.92 28.08 -5.81
C LEU A 259 -0.82 28.29 -7.33
N TYR A 260 -1.58 27.54 -8.10
CA TYR A 260 -1.46 27.45 -9.57
C TYR A 260 -2.58 28.16 -10.34
N ARG A 261 -3.52 28.75 -9.63
CA ARG A 261 -4.51 29.74 -10.13
C ARG A 261 -5.14 29.33 -11.46
N ALA A 262 -4.86 30.13 -12.54
CA ALA A 262 -5.41 29.92 -13.88
C ALA A 262 -5.07 28.53 -14.45
N ALA A 263 -3.87 28.01 -14.22
CA ALA A 263 -3.47 26.66 -14.66
C ALA A 263 -4.37 25.58 -14.02
N ALA A 264 -4.54 25.63 -12.68
CA ALA A 264 -5.41 24.69 -11.98
C ALA A 264 -6.86 24.72 -12.49
N VAL A 265 -7.40 25.92 -12.71
CA VAL A 265 -8.77 26.10 -13.23
C VAL A 265 -8.89 25.59 -14.66
N SER A 266 -7.84 25.73 -15.48
CA SER A 266 -7.80 25.19 -16.85
C SER A 266 -7.93 23.68 -16.87
N TYR A 267 -7.18 23.00 -16.02
CA TYR A 267 -7.21 21.53 -15.93
C TYR A 267 -8.57 21.04 -15.40
N GLU A 268 -9.13 21.71 -14.39
CA GLU A 268 -10.48 21.40 -13.88
C GLU A 268 -11.54 21.60 -14.98
N TRP A 269 -11.44 22.71 -15.74
CA TRP A 269 -12.35 22.97 -16.84
C TRP A 269 -12.27 21.88 -17.91
N ALA A 270 -11.06 21.48 -18.28
CA ALA A 270 -10.84 20.40 -19.24
C ALA A 270 -11.47 19.09 -18.77
N GLN A 271 -11.25 18.68 -17.52
CA GLN A 271 -11.83 17.47 -16.93
C GLN A 271 -13.38 17.48 -16.96
N LYS A 272 -13.99 18.65 -16.76
CA LYS A 272 -15.46 18.80 -16.70
C LYS A 272 -16.12 18.95 -18.07
N ASN A 273 -15.46 19.55 -19.04
CA ASN A 273 -16.05 19.98 -20.30
C ASN A 273 -15.62 19.16 -21.52
N LEU A 274 -14.43 18.54 -21.51
CA LEU A 274 -14.01 17.61 -22.55
C LEU A 274 -14.62 16.22 -22.32
N THR A 275 -15.94 16.11 -22.34
CA THR A 275 -16.68 14.96 -21.81
C THR A 275 -16.42 13.65 -22.54
N THR A 276 -16.10 13.68 -23.85
CA THR A 276 -15.70 12.47 -24.59
C THR A 276 -14.38 11.90 -24.09
N PHE A 277 -13.47 12.76 -23.69
CA PHE A 277 -12.13 12.35 -23.24
C PHE A 277 -12.01 12.34 -21.71
N SER A 278 -12.54 13.35 -20.99
CA SER A 278 -12.51 13.48 -19.49
C SER A 278 -11.20 13.01 -18.86
N MET A 279 -10.08 13.29 -19.52
CA MET A 279 -8.76 12.75 -19.18
C MET A 279 -8.22 13.32 -17.88
N GLY A 280 -7.33 12.57 -17.21
CA GLY A 280 -6.74 12.96 -15.95
C GLY A 280 -7.63 12.71 -14.73
N THR A 281 -8.71 11.97 -14.89
CA THR A 281 -9.60 11.53 -13.79
C THR A 281 -9.28 10.09 -13.38
N GLU A 282 -9.81 9.65 -12.25
CA GLU A 282 -9.68 8.24 -11.80
C GLU A 282 -10.16 7.24 -12.87
N TYR A 283 -11.24 7.57 -13.59
CA TYR A 283 -11.84 6.68 -14.60
C TYR A 283 -11.15 6.74 -15.96
N LYS A 284 -10.46 7.84 -16.25
CA LYS A 284 -9.69 8.07 -17.48
C LYS A 284 -8.36 8.74 -17.14
N PRO A 285 -7.42 8.01 -16.56
CA PRO A 285 -6.12 8.56 -16.15
C PRO A 285 -5.32 9.02 -17.37
N LEU A 286 -4.36 9.88 -17.11
CA LEU A 286 -3.25 10.14 -18.02
C LEU A 286 -2.15 9.12 -17.80
N HIS A 287 -1.35 8.84 -18.84
CA HIS A 287 -0.20 7.95 -18.74
C HIS A 287 1.09 8.74 -18.87
N TYR A 288 1.98 8.60 -17.90
CA TYR A 288 3.26 9.31 -17.94
C TYR A 288 4.11 8.87 -19.14
N MET A 289 4.69 9.82 -19.83
CA MET A 289 5.61 9.57 -20.92
C MET A 289 7.01 10.02 -20.52
N LYS A 290 7.85 9.06 -20.14
CA LYS A 290 9.26 9.34 -19.89
C LYS A 290 9.99 9.53 -21.22
N THR A 291 10.42 10.76 -21.47
CA THR A 291 11.07 11.13 -22.73
C THR A 291 12.07 12.27 -22.50
N THR A 292 12.72 12.75 -23.57
CA THR A 292 13.64 13.88 -23.51
C THR A 292 12.89 15.21 -23.48
N GLU A 293 13.54 16.26 -22.99
CA GLU A 293 12.96 17.61 -22.98
C GLU A 293 12.69 18.10 -24.41
N GLU A 294 13.55 17.75 -25.39
CA GLU A 294 13.34 18.09 -26.80
C GLU A 294 12.04 17.49 -27.35
N GLU A 295 11.69 16.27 -26.94
CA GLU A 295 10.43 15.65 -27.36
C GLU A 295 9.23 16.31 -26.66
N ILE A 296 9.35 16.69 -25.40
CA ILE A 296 8.32 17.45 -24.68
C ILE A 296 8.11 18.80 -25.36
N ASP A 297 9.17 19.52 -25.68
CA ASP A 297 9.10 20.80 -26.37
C ASP A 297 8.52 20.66 -27.78
N ARG A 298 8.88 19.61 -28.50
CA ARG A 298 8.27 19.31 -29.80
C ARG A 298 6.76 19.13 -29.69
N ARG A 299 6.30 18.42 -28.67
CA ARG A 299 4.86 18.19 -28.41
C ARG A 299 4.14 19.46 -28.01
N ARG A 300 4.71 20.29 -27.12
CA ARG A 300 4.22 21.64 -26.82
C ARG A 300 4.12 22.49 -28.09
N ASN A 301 5.15 22.44 -28.93
CA ASN A 301 5.18 23.17 -30.18
C ASN A 301 4.06 22.75 -31.14
N ILE A 302 3.75 21.45 -31.25
CA ILE A 302 2.63 20.94 -32.04
C ILE A 302 1.30 21.51 -31.52
N THR A 303 1.12 21.57 -30.23
CA THR A 303 -0.12 22.04 -29.62
C THR A 303 -0.26 23.57 -29.69
N CYS A 304 0.81 24.31 -29.42
CA CYS A 304 0.74 25.75 -29.23
C CYS A 304 1.16 26.57 -30.44
N ASN A 305 2.16 26.13 -31.24
CA ASN A 305 2.83 27.02 -32.19
C ASN A 305 2.72 26.59 -33.65
N LEU A 306 2.31 25.37 -33.95
CA LEU A 306 2.24 24.86 -35.31
C LEU A 306 0.83 24.97 -35.92
N GLY A 307 0.78 25.15 -37.21
CA GLY A 307 -0.46 25.17 -38.00
C GLY A 307 -1.12 26.55 -38.13
N PRO A 308 -2.26 26.60 -38.85
CA PRO A 308 -2.98 27.86 -39.13
C PRO A 308 -3.57 28.48 -37.87
N ASP A 309 -3.91 27.67 -36.88
CA ASP A 309 -4.52 28.05 -35.60
C ASP A 309 -3.52 28.05 -34.46
N LYS A 310 -2.32 28.59 -34.69
CA LYS A 310 -1.33 28.72 -33.62
C LYS A 310 -1.89 29.56 -32.48
N PHE A 311 -1.51 29.23 -31.26
CA PHE A 311 -1.87 30.02 -30.08
C PHE A 311 -1.30 31.44 -30.19
N VAL A 312 -2.15 32.44 -30.00
CA VAL A 312 -1.75 33.85 -30.04
C VAL A 312 -1.75 34.40 -28.63
N ARG A 313 -0.58 34.70 -28.10
CA ARG A 313 -0.43 35.33 -26.79
C ARG A 313 -1.12 36.69 -26.75
N ASP A 314 -1.81 36.96 -25.66
CA ASP A 314 -2.44 38.24 -25.40
C ASP A 314 -2.01 38.82 -24.05
N ASN A 315 -0.90 39.54 -24.07
CA ASN A 315 -0.32 40.16 -22.86
C ASN A 315 -1.16 41.32 -22.30
N LEU A 316 -2.21 41.75 -23.00
CA LEU A 316 -3.18 42.75 -22.48
C LEU A 316 -4.22 42.06 -21.61
N LEU A 317 -4.61 40.83 -21.93
CA LEU A 317 -5.53 40.01 -21.14
C LEU A 317 -4.84 39.29 -19.99
N VAL A 318 -3.67 38.68 -20.25
CA VAL A 318 -2.91 37.93 -19.28
C VAL A 318 -1.45 38.41 -19.28
N PRO A 319 -0.96 39.03 -18.21
CA PRO A 319 0.43 39.45 -18.11
C PRO A 319 1.39 38.25 -18.28
N ASP A 320 2.41 38.41 -19.15
CA ASP A 320 3.34 37.35 -19.49
C ASP A 320 2.63 36.07 -19.93
N ASP A 321 1.69 36.21 -20.85
CA ASP A 321 0.82 35.15 -21.34
C ASP A 321 1.60 33.99 -21.94
N SER A 322 1.21 32.77 -21.61
CA SER A 322 1.76 31.55 -22.16
C SER A 322 0.66 30.55 -22.51
N CYS A 323 0.96 29.71 -23.52
CA CYS A 323 0.09 28.58 -23.85
C CYS A 323 0.31 27.46 -22.83
N ASP A 324 -0.69 27.21 -22.02
CA ASP A 324 -0.75 26.08 -21.10
C ASP A 324 -1.67 25.01 -21.68
N GLU A 325 -1.16 23.79 -21.82
CA GLU A 325 -1.88 22.70 -22.47
C GLU A 325 -2.31 21.61 -21.51
N PHE A 326 -3.52 21.10 -21.72
CA PHE A 326 -4.00 19.89 -21.06
C PHE A 326 -4.70 18.97 -22.08
N PRO A 327 -4.34 17.67 -22.17
CA PRO A 327 -3.36 16.93 -21.35
C PRO A 327 -1.93 17.40 -21.50
N PHE A 328 -1.10 17.17 -20.48
CA PHE A 328 0.30 17.60 -20.45
C PHE A 328 1.11 17.03 -21.60
N ALA A 329 2.05 17.81 -22.17
CA ALA A 329 2.97 17.34 -23.20
C ALA A 329 3.77 16.09 -22.77
N ALA A 330 4.03 15.95 -21.49
CA ALA A 330 4.71 14.79 -20.89
C ALA A 330 3.76 13.63 -20.54
N SER A 331 2.55 13.59 -21.08
CA SER A 331 1.66 12.43 -21.03
C SER A 331 1.44 11.83 -22.41
N ARG A 332 1.06 10.55 -22.49
CA ARG A 332 0.75 9.87 -23.77
C ARG A 332 -0.37 10.57 -24.53
N GLU A 333 -1.33 11.11 -23.78
CA GLU A 333 -2.53 11.79 -24.28
C GLU A 333 -2.27 13.22 -24.76
N GLY A 334 -1.14 13.84 -24.39
CA GLY A 334 -0.77 15.20 -24.79
C GLY A 334 -0.15 15.29 -26.18
N GLY A 335 0.28 16.50 -26.58
CA GLY A 335 0.89 16.77 -27.88
C GLY A 335 -0.09 16.75 -29.04
N ASN A 336 -1.35 17.01 -28.79
CA ASN A 336 -2.41 17.09 -29.80
C ASN A 336 -2.21 18.31 -30.72
N MET A 337 -2.67 18.21 -31.98
CA MET A 337 -2.66 19.36 -32.89
C MET A 337 -3.53 20.51 -32.35
N GLY A 338 -2.97 21.71 -32.30
CA GLY A 338 -3.65 22.89 -31.75
C GLY A 338 -5.00 23.22 -32.40
N THR A 339 -5.19 22.85 -33.68
CA THR A 339 -6.48 22.99 -34.39
C THR A 339 -7.63 22.23 -33.76
N LEU A 340 -7.33 21.16 -33.02
CA LEU A 340 -8.31 20.30 -32.34
C LEU A 340 -8.62 20.77 -30.91
N CYS A 341 -7.79 21.64 -30.34
CA CYS A 341 -7.94 22.09 -28.96
C CYS A 341 -8.99 23.21 -28.83
N VAL A 342 -9.58 23.30 -27.65
CA VAL A 342 -10.36 24.47 -27.22
C VAL A 342 -9.41 25.49 -26.61
N ASP A 343 -9.54 26.75 -26.99
CA ASP A 343 -8.79 27.85 -26.38
C ASP A 343 -9.66 28.52 -25.32
N ILE A 344 -9.12 28.63 -24.10
CA ILE A 344 -9.84 29.18 -22.95
C ILE A 344 -9.06 30.26 -22.23
N LEU A 345 -9.79 31.13 -21.56
CA LEU A 345 -9.27 32.17 -20.67
C LEU A 345 -9.90 32.03 -19.28
N PRO A 346 -9.23 31.43 -18.30
CA PRO A 346 -9.65 31.50 -16.92
C PRO A 346 -9.58 32.93 -16.39
N GLN A 347 -10.57 33.33 -15.61
CA GLN A 347 -10.63 34.66 -15.03
C GLN A 347 -10.73 34.58 -13.52
N GLN A 348 -10.15 35.57 -12.85
CA GLN A 348 -10.34 35.77 -11.42
C GLN A 348 -11.50 36.74 -11.20
N VAL A 349 -12.54 36.28 -10.50
CA VAL A 349 -13.71 37.11 -10.15
C VAL A 349 -13.79 37.27 -8.65
N GLY A 350 -13.76 38.51 -8.16
CA GLY A 350 -13.77 38.78 -6.71
C GLY A 350 -12.61 38.17 -5.93
N GLY A 351 -11.44 38.02 -6.57
CA GLY A 351 -10.28 37.40 -5.96
C GLY A 351 -10.28 35.86 -5.97
N VAL A 352 -11.30 35.22 -6.55
CA VAL A 352 -11.47 33.76 -6.57
C VAL A 352 -11.22 33.22 -7.99
N TRP A 353 -10.52 32.09 -8.08
CA TRP A 353 -10.34 31.31 -9.30
C TRP A 353 -11.36 30.17 -9.31
N ASP A 354 -12.32 30.22 -10.24
CA ASP A 354 -13.38 29.21 -10.36
C ASP A 354 -13.59 28.80 -11.83
N VAL A 355 -13.92 27.53 -12.02
CA VAL A 355 -14.19 26.96 -13.35
C VAL A 355 -15.38 27.59 -14.07
N LYS A 356 -16.35 28.18 -13.34
CA LYS A 356 -17.49 28.88 -13.90
C LYS A 356 -17.11 30.21 -14.58
N ASP A 357 -15.97 30.77 -14.22
CA ASP A 357 -15.49 32.05 -14.73
C ASP A 357 -14.49 31.88 -15.89
N VAL A 358 -14.54 30.73 -16.58
CA VAL A 358 -13.75 30.44 -17.76
C VAL A 358 -14.46 30.88 -19.03
N LYS A 359 -13.80 31.68 -19.84
CA LYS A 359 -14.29 32.07 -21.17
C LYS A 359 -13.69 31.16 -22.24
N VAL A 360 -14.55 30.63 -23.11
CA VAL A 360 -14.10 29.93 -24.32
C VAL A 360 -13.84 30.98 -25.40
N LEU A 361 -12.62 31.06 -25.88
CA LEU A 361 -12.18 31.98 -26.92
C LEU A 361 -12.30 31.35 -28.31
N ARG A 362 -11.93 30.06 -28.42
CA ARG A 362 -12.04 29.30 -29.65
C ARG A 362 -12.48 27.87 -29.31
N ASN A 363 -13.49 27.39 -30.02
CA ASN A 363 -14.10 26.11 -29.72
C ASN A 363 -13.60 24.94 -30.58
N GLY A 364 -12.44 25.07 -31.21
CA GLY A 364 -11.77 23.96 -31.92
C GLY A 364 -12.73 22.99 -32.61
N ALA A 365 -12.66 21.72 -32.19
CA ALA A 365 -13.51 20.65 -32.70
C ALA A 365 -14.88 20.53 -31.98
N ASN A 366 -15.29 21.47 -31.14
CA ASN A 366 -16.38 21.38 -30.14
C ASN A 366 -15.85 20.89 -28.77
N ALA A 367 -16.21 21.61 -27.71
CA ALA A 367 -15.67 21.33 -26.38
C ALA A 367 -15.85 19.86 -25.92
N ALA A 368 -17.02 19.26 -26.17
CA ALA A 368 -17.29 17.88 -25.79
C ALA A 368 -16.38 16.86 -26.50
N ASN A 369 -15.95 17.16 -27.73
CA ASN A 369 -15.18 16.25 -28.59
C ASN A 369 -13.73 16.68 -28.79
N ALA A 370 -13.30 17.76 -28.15
CA ALA A 370 -11.92 18.21 -28.25
C ALA A 370 -10.99 17.32 -27.42
N PRO A 371 -9.84 16.89 -27.95
CA PRO A 371 -8.89 16.07 -27.21
C PRO A 371 -8.00 16.89 -26.28
N CYS A 372 -8.08 18.22 -26.31
CA CYS A 372 -7.17 19.11 -25.59
C CYS A 372 -7.76 20.50 -25.35
N VAL A 373 -7.16 21.16 -24.36
CA VAL A 373 -7.36 22.58 -24.06
C VAL A 373 -6.02 23.30 -24.24
N ARG A 374 -6.06 24.52 -24.76
CA ARG A 374 -4.99 25.51 -24.66
C ARG A 374 -5.51 26.69 -23.84
N SER A 375 -4.79 27.07 -22.84
CA SER A 375 -5.23 28.09 -21.90
C SER A 375 -4.28 29.27 -21.88
N HIS A 376 -4.86 30.49 -21.79
CA HIS A 376 -4.14 31.71 -21.49
C HIS A 376 -3.82 31.77 -20.01
N VAL A 377 -2.55 31.54 -19.65
CA VAL A 377 -2.07 31.45 -18.27
C VAL A 377 -0.76 32.23 -18.14
N THR A 378 -0.50 32.88 -17.03
CA THR A 378 0.80 33.53 -16.83
C THR A 378 1.91 32.49 -16.97
N ASN A 379 3.02 32.82 -17.59
CA ASN A 379 4.15 31.91 -17.73
C ASN A 379 4.64 31.36 -16.38
N LYS A 380 4.54 32.16 -15.32
CA LYS A 380 4.87 31.74 -13.97
C LYS A 380 3.99 30.60 -13.49
N ASP A 381 2.67 30.71 -13.63
CA ASP A 381 1.74 29.70 -13.12
C ASP A 381 1.80 28.42 -13.98
N ASN A 382 1.98 28.54 -15.31
CA ASN A 382 2.20 27.43 -16.22
C ASN A 382 3.46 26.62 -15.85
N VAL A 383 4.60 27.30 -15.73
CA VAL A 383 5.86 26.64 -15.37
C VAL A 383 5.77 25.98 -13.98
N ALA A 384 5.15 26.65 -13.00
CA ALA A 384 5.01 26.11 -11.67
C ALA A 384 4.12 24.86 -11.65
N ALA A 385 2.98 24.87 -12.34
CA ALA A 385 2.09 23.71 -12.39
C ALA A 385 2.72 22.53 -13.15
N GLY A 386 3.32 22.81 -14.32
CA GLY A 386 3.88 21.76 -15.20
C GLY A 386 5.21 21.21 -14.69
N ARG A 387 6.17 22.08 -14.37
CA ARG A 387 7.52 21.64 -13.97
C ARG A 387 7.60 21.34 -12.48
N ASP A 388 7.14 22.26 -11.64
CA ASP A 388 7.40 22.17 -10.20
C ASP A 388 6.44 21.17 -9.54
N GLU A 389 5.13 21.20 -9.83
CA GLU A 389 4.19 20.28 -9.21
C GLU A 389 4.13 18.92 -9.94
N PHE A 390 3.91 18.91 -11.25
CA PHE A 390 3.86 17.64 -12.01
C PHE A 390 5.19 16.89 -11.93
N GLY A 391 6.32 17.58 -12.13
CA GLY A 391 7.66 16.98 -12.03
C GLY A 391 7.97 16.47 -10.62
N ALA A 392 7.53 17.21 -9.57
CA ALA A 392 7.65 16.77 -8.18
C ALA A 392 6.80 15.52 -7.92
N ALA A 393 5.54 15.48 -8.40
CA ALA A 393 4.65 14.33 -8.26
C ALA A 393 5.22 13.09 -8.97
N VAL A 394 5.75 13.23 -10.20
CA VAL A 394 6.44 12.12 -10.91
C VAL A 394 7.55 11.54 -10.05
N THR A 395 8.30 12.38 -9.34
CA THR A 395 9.42 11.93 -8.50
C THR A 395 8.95 11.36 -7.17
N SER A 396 8.04 12.04 -6.46
CA SER A 396 7.58 11.64 -5.13
C SER A 396 6.74 10.36 -5.16
N ASP A 397 5.83 10.27 -6.12
CA ASP A 397 4.95 9.12 -6.31
C ASP A 397 5.58 8.02 -7.19
N ARG A 398 6.83 8.27 -7.63
CA ARG A 398 7.61 7.35 -8.45
C ARG A 398 6.83 6.83 -9.66
N ILE A 399 6.32 7.77 -10.47
CA ILE A 399 5.54 7.46 -11.66
C ILE A 399 6.50 7.01 -12.78
N VAL A 400 6.48 5.73 -13.12
CA VAL A 400 7.35 5.18 -14.19
C VAL A 400 6.72 5.38 -15.57
N ASP A 401 7.51 5.17 -16.62
CA ASP A 401 7.02 5.31 -18.00
C ASP A 401 5.77 4.46 -18.25
N ASN A 402 4.79 5.06 -18.90
CA ASN A 402 3.46 4.48 -19.20
C ASN A 402 2.59 4.13 -17.96
N GLU A 403 2.95 4.58 -16.76
CA GLU A 403 2.12 4.37 -15.58
C GLU A 403 0.95 5.37 -15.56
N PRO A 404 -0.27 4.90 -15.20
CA PRO A 404 -1.43 5.78 -15.09
C PRO A 404 -1.33 6.70 -13.87
N PHE A 405 -1.79 7.93 -14.04
CA PHE A 405 -1.94 8.90 -12.95
C PHE A 405 -3.18 9.76 -13.13
N GLN A 406 -3.74 10.21 -12.03
CA GLN A 406 -4.84 11.19 -12.05
C GLN A 406 -4.35 12.58 -11.65
N VAL A 407 -5.07 13.59 -12.13
CA VAL A 407 -4.85 14.99 -11.77
C VAL A 407 -5.98 15.44 -10.84
N ILE A 408 -5.62 15.74 -9.60
CA ILE A 408 -6.56 16.18 -8.56
C ILE A 408 -6.48 17.69 -8.47
N ILE A 409 -7.59 18.39 -8.66
CA ILE A 409 -7.63 19.83 -8.47
C ILE A 409 -8.15 20.12 -7.05
N ALA A 410 -7.26 20.64 -6.22
CA ALA A 410 -7.57 21.03 -4.86
C ALA A 410 -7.82 22.55 -4.74
N PRO A 411 -8.53 23.02 -3.71
CA PRO A 411 -8.77 24.43 -3.42
C PRO A 411 -7.53 25.31 -3.36
#